data_2364ec6d0a8a01f068ef15f00197150b
#
_entry.id   2364ec6d0a8a01f068ef15f00197150b
#
_cell.length_a   1.000
_cell.length_b   1.000
_cell.length_c   1.000
_cell.angle_alpha   90.00
_cell.angle_beta   90.00
_cell.angle_gamma   90.00
#
_symmetry.space_group_name_H-M   'P 1'
#
loop_
_entity.id
_entity.type
_entity.pdbx_description
1 polymer ?
#
loop_
_entity_poly.entity_id
_entity_poly.type
_entity_poly.pdbx_seq_one_letter_code
_entity_poly.pdbx_strand_id
1 'polypeptide(L)'
;MKVAIFDYGAGNIFSLKNSLEKNGAQVDIITGLNKSKEYSGLLLPGVGNFDPAIRSIRDYSSTDFKDYVGESMPVLGICLGMEMFFEKSEEGKEQGLSVIDGEVVLLPNTMKVPHMGWNSLDIERQNKFLEGIDDGSWVTLYTHT
;
A
#
# COMPACT_ATOMS: atom_id res chain seq x y z
N MET A 1 -2.72 -7.45 -18.61
CA MET A 1 -1.83 -7.59 -17.44
C MET A 1 -2.62 -8.25 -16.34
N LYS A 2 -2.07 -9.30 -15.67
CA LYS A 2 -2.74 -9.98 -14.56
C LYS A 2 -2.10 -9.56 -13.24
N VAL A 3 -2.90 -9.05 -12.30
CA VAL A 3 -2.42 -8.58 -10.99
C VAL A 3 -3.19 -9.24 -9.85
N ALA A 4 -2.59 -9.32 -8.68
CA ALA A 4 -3.24 -9.80 -7.48
C ALA A 4 -3.54 -8.66 -6.50
N ILE A 5 -4.67 -8.72 -5.82
CA ILE A 5 -4.95 -7.96 -4.61
C ILE A 5 -4.87 -8.94 -3.44
N PHE A 6 -4.01 -8.64 -2.47
CA PHE A 6 -3.91 -9.45 -1.26
C PHE A 6 -4.98 -9.05 -0.25
N ASP A 7 -5.85 -10.00 0.05
CA ASP A 7 -6.90 -9.86 1.05
C ASP A 7 -6.43 -10.48 2.37
N TYR A 8 -6.04 -9.63 3.28
CA TYR A 8 -5.70 -9.98 4.66
C TYR A 8 -6.78 -9.51 5.66
N GLY A 9 -7.97 -9.18 5.17
CA GLY A 9 -9.11 -8.76 5.99
C GLY A 9 -9.23 -7.25 6.18
N ALA A 10 -8.43 -6.43 5.49
CA ALA A 10 -8.51 -4.97 5.55
C ALA A 10 -8.46 -4.34 4.15
N GLY A 11 -9.11 -3.18 4.00
CA GLY A 11 -9.10 -2.43 2.75
C GLY A 11 -10.39 -2.52 1.93
N ASN A 12 -10.56 -1.55 1.03
CA ASN A 12 -11.70 -1.54 0.11
C ASN A 12 -11.36 -2.32 -1.18
N ILE A 13 -11.26 -3.64 -1.05
CA ILE A 13 -10.80 -4.56 -2.08
C ILE A 13 -11.66 -4.51 -3.34
N PHE A 14 -12.99 -4.44 -3.19
CA PHE A 14 -13.89 -4.44 -4.35
C PHE A 14 -13.81 -3.16 -5.16
N SER A 15 -13.67 -2.00 -4.52
CA SER A 15 -13.46 -0.73 -5.23
C SER A 15 -12.15 -0.73 -5.98
N LEU A 16 -11.07 -1.23 -5.37
CA LEU A 16 -9.77 -1.35 -6.01
C LEU A 16 -9.82 -2.29 -7.21
N LYS A 17 -10.41 -3.48 -7.03
CA LYS A 17 -10.62 -4.44 -8.11
C LYS A 17 -11.36 -3.82 -9.30
N ASN A 18 -12.50 -3.19 -9.03
CA ASN A 18 -13.31 -2.55 -10.08
C ASN A 18 -12.53 -1.46 -10.82
N SER A 19 -11.73 -0.67 -10.12
CA SER A 19 -10.89 0.36 -10.72
C SER A 19 -9.85 -0.23 -11.66
N LEU A 20 -9.15 -1.29 -11.23
CA LEU A 20 -8.14 -1.98 -12.02
C LEU A 20 -8.74 -2.65 -13.26
N GLU A 21 -9.89 -3.33 -13.11
CA GLU A 21 -10.58 -4.01 -14.21
C GLU A 21 -11.09 -3.00 -15.25
N LYS A 22 -11.59 -1.84 -14.83
CA LYS A 22 -11.97 -0.74 -15.75
C LYS A 22 -10.77 -0.22 -16.55
N ASN A 23 -9.56 -0.32 -16.02
CA ASN A 23 -8.32 0.03 -16.70
C ASN A 23 -7.68 -1.15 -17.45
N GLY A 24 -8.42 -2.24 -17.66
CA GLY A 24 -8.00 -3.37 -18.49
C GLY A 24 -7.09 -4.39 -17.81
N ALA A 25 -6.95 -4.35 -16.49
CA ALA A 25 -6.26 -5.40 -15.76
C ALA A 25 -7.18 -6.60 -15.52
N GLN A 26 -6.60 -7.80 -15.51
CA GLN A 26 -7.23 -8.99 -14.96
C GLN A 26 -6.84 -9.07 -13.47
N VAL A 27 -7.81 -9.16 -12.57
CA VAL A 27 -7.57 -9.04 -11.13
C VAL A 27 -8.06 -10.26 -10.38
N ASP A 28 -7.16 -10.92 -9.66
CA ASP A 28 -7.49 -11.95 -8.69
C ASP A 28 -7.38 -11.40 -7.26
N ILE A 29 -8.31 -11.82 -6.40
CA ILE A 29 -8.21 -11.60 -4.95
C ILE A 29 -7.61 -12.87 -4.35
N ILE A 30 -6.51 -12.71 -3.62
CA ILE A 30 -5.78 -13.82 -3.01
C ILE A 30 -5.69 -13.64 -1.49
N THR A 31 -5.79 -14.74 -0.75
CA THR A 31 -5.65 -14.78 0.70
C THR A 31 -4.35 -15.43 1.17
N GLY A 32 -3.46 -15.75 0.25
CA GLY A 32 -2.15 -16.36 0.56
C GLY A 32 -1.12 -16.00 -0.49
N LEU A 33 0.09 -15.69 -0.05
CA LEU A 33 1.17 -15.21 -0.93
C LEU A 33 1.75 -16.29 -1.84
N ASN A 34 1.50 -17.57 -1.56
CA ASN A 34 2.06 -18.68 -2.35
C ASN A 34 1.62 -18.70 -3.83
N LYS A 35 0.49 -18.09 -4.15
CA LYS A 35 -0.09 -18.07 -5.50
C LYS A 35 0.29 -16.81 -6.30
N SER A 36 0.93 -15.85 -5.69
CA SER A 36 1.17 -14.55 -6.31
C SER A 36 2.36 -14.54 -7.29
N LYS A 37 3.19 -15.59 -7.33
CA LYS A 37 4.25 -15.73 -8.34
C LYS A 37 3.76 -15.78 -9.79
N GLU A 38 2.45 -15.99 -10.00
CA GLU A 38 1.82 -16.00 -11.33
C GLU A 38 1.40 -14.59 -11.81
N TYR A 39 1.58 -13.56 -10.99
CA TYR A 39 1.09 -12.23 -11.27
C TYR A 39 2.20 -11.27 -11.71
N SER A 40 1.81 -10.29 -12.51
CA SER A 40 2.69 -9.20 -12.97
C SER A 40 2.89 -8.12 -11.89
N GLY A 41 2.13 -8.17 -10.81
CA GLY A 41 2.20 -7.24 -9.68
C GLY A 41 1.22 -7.61 -8.58
N LEU A 42 1.53 -7.15 -7.36
CA LEU A 42 0.74 -7.34 -6.16
C LEU A 42 0.27 -5.98 -5.62
N LEU A 43 -0.99 -5.88 -5.24
CA LEU A 43 -1.53 -4.72 -4.56
C LEU A 43 -1.83 -5.09 -3.10
N LEU A 44 -1.37 -4.25 -2.19
CA LEU A 44 -1.58 -4.36 -0.76
C LEU A 44 -2.40 -3.14 -0.30
N PRO A 45 -3.74 -3.21 -0.37
CA PRO A 45 -4.59 -2.17 0.18
C PRO A 45 -4.60 -2.26 1.71
N GLY A 46 -4.96 -1.18 2.40
CA GLY A 46 -5.13 -1.22 3.84
C GLY A 46 -5.96 -0.07 4.37
N VAL A 47 -6.75 -0.37 5.40
CA VAL A 47 -7.46 0.62 6.23
C VAL A 47 -7.48 0.10 7.66
N GLY A 48 -7.52 1.00 8.65
CA GLY A 48 -7.57 0.65 10.06
C GLY A 48 -6.22 0.81 10.78
N ASN A 49 -5.95 -0.02 11.75
CA ASN A 49 -4.79 0.10 12.63
C ASN A 49 -3.63 -0.79 12.19
N PHE A 50 -2.41 -0.31 12.40
CA PHE A 50 -1.16 -0.95 12.02
C PHE A 50 -0.98 -2.37 12.60
N ASP A 51 -1.08 -2.53 13.93
CA ASP A 51 -0.80 -3.81 14.60
C ASP A 51 -1.71 -4.97 14.15
N PRO A 52 -3.05 -4.81 14.09
CA PRO A 52 -3.93 -5.85 13.56
C PRO A 52 -3.62 -6.22 12.12
N ALA A 53 -3.29 -5.24 11.28
CA ALA A 53 -2.97 -5.47 9.88
C ALA A 53 -1.69 -6.30 9.71
N ILE A 54 -0.63 -5.96 10.44
CA ILE A 54 0.64 -6.70 10.43
C ILE A 54 0.43 -8.14 10.92
N ARG A 55 -0.31 -8.34 12.01
CA ARG A 55 -0.60 -9.69 12.51
C ARG A 55 -1.35 -10.51 11.47
N SER A 56 -2.36 -9.90 10.84
CA SER A 56 -3.15 -10.58 9.82
C SER A 56 -2.30 -11.01 8.62
N ILE A 57 -1.40 -10.15 8.12
CA ILE A 57 -0.49 -10.53 7.02
C ILE A 57 0.41 -11.70 7.43
N ARG A 58 0.95 -11.69 8.63
CA ARG A 58 1.82 -12.77 9.13
C ARG A 58 1.08 -14.10 9.25
N ASP A 59 -0.19 -14.07 9.65
CA ASP A 59 -1.02 -15.27 9.77
C ASP A 59 -1.30 -15.91 8.40
N TYR A 60 -1.39 -15.10 7.35
CA TYR A 60 -1.62 -15.58 5.96
C TYR A 60 -0.34 -15.87 5.18
N SER A 61 0.82 -15.53 5.70
CA SER A 61 2.10 -15.71 5.02
C SER A 61 2.99 -16.70 5.80
N SER A 62 3.26 -17.84 5.19
CA SER A 62 4.29 -18.78 5.68
C SER A 62 5.71 -18.37 5.25
N THR A 63 5.83 -17.38 4.40
CA THR A 63 7.09 -16.86 3.84
C THR A 63 7.24 -15.41 4.29
N ASP A 64 8.46 -14.98 4.60
CA ASP A 64 8.73 -13.58 4.86
C ASP A 64 8.26 -12.75 3.65
N PHE A 65 7.47 -11.72 3.91
CA PHE A 65 6.92 -10.85 2.86
C PHE A 65 8.06 -10.22 2.05
N LYS A 66 9.16 -9.87 2.69
CA LYS A 66 10.36 -9.31 2.06
C LYS A 66 10.98 -10.28 1.07
N ASP A 67 11.10 -11.56 1.44
CA ASP A 67 11.61 -12.61 0.55
C ASP A 67 10.64 -12.90 -0.59
N TYR A 68 9.36 -12.74 -0.29
CA TYR A 68 8.30 -12.96 -1.26
C TYR A 68 8.23 -11.86 -2.33
N VAL A 69 8.28 -10.61 -1.93
CA VAL A 69 8.28 -9.43 -2.82
C VAL A 69 9.52 -9.45 -3.71
N GLY A 70 10.66 -9.88 -3.18
CA GLY A 70 11.90 -10.09 -3.88
C GLY A 70 12.20 -9.09 -5.00
N GLU A 71 13.22 -9.32 -5.78
CA GLU A 71 13.63 -8.43 -6.87
C GLU A 71 12.71 -8.49 -8.11
N SER A 72 11.72 -9.37 -8.14
CA SER A 72 11.04 -9.74 -9.40
C SER A 72 9.58 -9.33 -9.52
N MET A 73 8.90 -8.92 -8.45
CA MET A 73 7.48 -8.58 -8.52
C MET A 73 7.19 -7.19 -7.97
N PRO A 74 6.70 -6.26 -8.82
CA PRO A 74 6.26 -4.95 -8.35
C PRO A 74 5.14 -5.06 -7.33
N VAL A 75 5.24 -4.30 -6.23
CA VAL A 75 4.20 -4.21 -5.20
C VAL A 75 3.78 -2.78 -5.01
N LEU A 76 2.47 -2.56 -4.94
CA LEU A 76 1.87 -1.27 -4.63
C LEU A 76 1.15 -1.35 -3.28
N GLY A 77 1.68 -0.67 -2.27
CA GLY A 77 0.99 -0.42 -1.01
C GLY A 77 0.10 0.82 -1.10
N ILE A 78 -1.12 0.74 -0.58
CA ILE A 78 -2.07 1.86 -0.55
C ILE A 78 -2.44 2.17 0.89
N CYS A 79 -2.18 3.41 1.35
CA CYS A 79 -2.46 3.88 2.70
C CYS A 79 -1.77 2.97 3.73
N LEU A 80 -2.51 2.36 4.66
CA LEU A 80 -1.97 1.41 5.63
C LEU A 80 -1.13 0.29 4.98
N GLY A 81 -1.51 -0.15 3.77
CA GLY A 81 -0.71 -1.12 3.00
C GLY A 81 0.69 -0.62 2.65
N MET A 82 0.85 0.68 2.41
CA MET A 82 2.16 1.31 2.22
C MET A 82 2.91 1.46 3.55
N GLU A 83 2.23 1.88 4.60
CA GLU A 83 2.82 2.06 5.94
C GLU A 83 3.44 0.76 6.47
N MET A 84 2.80 -0.38 6.20
CA MET A 84 3.31 -1.69 6.61
C MET A 84 4.65 -2.07 5.97
N PHE A 85 5.09 -1.43 4.89
CA PHE A 85 6.39 -1.72 4.27
C PHE A 85 7.57 -1.25 5.11
N PHE A 86 7.37 -0.29 6.00
CA PHE A 86 8.40 0.23 6.88
C PHE A 86 8.72 -0.73 8.03
N GLU A 87 9.78 -0.44 8.78
CA GLU A 87 10.22 -1.28 9.91
C GLU A 87 9.29 -1.17 11.11
N LYS A 88 8.70 0.00 11.33
CA LYS A 88 7.79 0.28 12.45
C LYS A 88 6.89 1.50 12.17
N SER A 89 5.88 1.65 13.02
CA SER A 89 4.96 2.79 13.01
C SER A 89 4.71 3.30 14.41
N GLU A 90 4.62 4.61 14.60
CA GLU A 90 4.16 5.21 15.87
C GLU A 90 2.71 4.89 16.21
N GLU A 91 1.91 4.42 15.24
CA GLU A 91 0.53 3.95 15.47
C GLU A 91 0.46 2.58 16.17
N GLY A 92 1.56 1.83 16.20
CA GLY A 92 1.56 0.46 16.71
C GLY A 92 2.83 0.09 17.46
N LYS A 93 2.89 -1.18 17.87
CA LYS A 93 4.04 -1.78 18.54
C LYS A 93 4.64 -2.95 17.78
N GLU A 94 3.89 -3.46 16.79
CA GLU A 94 4.36 -4.54 15.95
C GLU A 94 5.48 -4.05 15.03
N GLN A 95 6.41 -4.94 14.72
CA GLN A 95 7.38 -4.70 13.68
C GLN A 95 6.69 -4.79 12.31
N GLY A 96 6.94 -3.84 11.42
CA GLY A 96 6.43 -3.86 10.05
C GLY A 96 7.08 -4.93 9.17
N LEU A 97 6.83 -4.86 7.88
CA LEU A 97 7.34 -5.84 6.91
C LEU A 97 8.82 -5.60 6.53
N SER A 98 9.40 -4.48 6.93
CA SER A 98 10.81 -4.10 6.70
C SER A 98 11.25 -4.21 5.23
N VAL A 99 10.35 -3.89 4.30
CA VAL A 99 10.65 -3.82 2.87
C VAL A 99 11.38 -2.53 2.53
N ILE A 100 11.05 -1.46 3.25
CA ILE A 100 11.64 -0.13 3.16
C ILE A 100 12.21 0.23 4.53
N ASP A 101 13.44 0.70 4.55
CA ASP A 101 14.08 1.17 5.79
C ASP A 101 13.40 2.45 6.28
N GLY A 102 13.27 2.59 7.60
CA GLY A 102 12.69 3.76 8.25
C GLY A 102 11.42 3.46 9.04
N GLU A 103 10.73 4.53 9.43
CA GLU A 103 9.54 4.44 10.27
C GLU A 103 8.44 5.39 9.83
N VAL A 104 7.20 5.00 10.10
CA VAL A 104 6.02 5.86 9.97
C VAL A 104 5.86 6.66 11.25
N VAL A 105 5.83 7.97 11.14
CA VAL A 105 5.71 8.90 12.27
C VAL A 105 4.41 9.68 12.21
N LEU A 106 3.90 10.08 13.37
CA LEU A 106 2.72 10.93 13.45
C LEU A 106 3.00 12.31 12.85
N LEU A 107 1.99 12.88 12.21
CA LEU A 107 2.08 14.25 11.72
C LEU A 107 2.25 15.23 12.89
N PRO A 108 3.07 16.28 12.74
CA PRO A 108 3.30 17.23 13.81
C PRO A 108 2.02 17.99 14.15
N ASN A 109 1.75 18.20 15.45
CA ASN A 109 0.58 18.92 15.97
C ASN A 109 0.54 20.43 15.64
N THR A 110 1.38 20.91 14.73
CA THR A 110 1.42 22.30 14.28
C THR A 110 0.34 22.66 13.27
N MET A 111 -0.32 21.65 12.71
CA MET A 111 -1.42 21.79 11.76
C MET A 111 -2.61 20.94 12.18
N LYS A 112 -3.75 21.18 11.50
CA LYS A 112 -4.95 20.36 11.74
C LYS A 112 -4.70 18.92 11.27
N VAL A 113 -4.80 17.99 12.20
CA VAL A 113 -4.71 16.54 11.96
C VAL A 113 -6.11 15.94 12.17
N PRO A 114 -6.61 15.04 11.32
CA PRO A 114 -5.98 14.57 10.08
C PRO A 114 -5.91 15.65 9.00
N HIS A 115 -4.83 15.62 8.20
CA HIS A 115 -4.74 16.48 7.02
C HIS A 115 -5.59 15.88 5.90
N MET A 116 -6.67 16.58 5.56
CA MET A 116 -7.60 16.16 4.51
C MET A 116 -7.96 17.38 3.64
N GLY A 117 -7.85 17.25 2.35
CA GLY A 117 -8.20 18.33 1.44
C GLY A 117 -7.57 18.23 0.06
N TRP A 118 -7.75 19.30 -0.71
CA TRP A 118 -7.12 19.45 -2.01
C TRP A 118 -5.71 20.02 -1.85
N ASN A 119 -4.74 19.38 -2.48
CA ASN A 119 -3.36 19.84 -2.51
C ASN A 119 -2.81 19.74 -3.92
N SER A 120 -1.84 20.59 -4.25
CA SER A 120 -1.04 20.44 -5.44
C SER A 120 0.05 19.41 -5.20
N LEU A 121 0.37 18.64 -6.24
CA LEU A 121 1.52 17.76 -6.24
C LEU A 121 2.80 18.57 -6.50
N ASP A 122 3.84 18.26 -5.78
CA ASP A 122 5.21 18.66 -6.07
C ASP A 122 5.99 17.40 -6.48
N ILE A 123 6.31 17.28 -7.76
CA ILE A 123 6.92 16.06 -8.31
C ILE A 123 8.43 16.22 -8.33
N GLU A 124 9.09 15.82 -7.26
CA GLU A 124 10.54 15.89 -7.13
C GLU A 124 11.30 15.03 -8.17
N ARG A 125 10.69 13.91 -8.60
CA ARG A 125 11.28 13.00 -9.58
C ARG A 125 10.22 12.37 -10.47
N GLN A 126 10.32 12.64 -11.77
CA GLN A 126 9.51 11.98 -12.78
C GLN A 126 9.86 10.48 -12.89
N ASN A 127 8.85 9.65 -13.01
CA ASN A 127 8.99 8.22 -13.24
C ASN A 127 7.76 7.67 -14.00
N LYS A 128 7.83 6.42 -14.43
CA LYS A 128 6.73 5.79 -15.20
C LYS A 128 5.40 5.72 -14.43
N PHE A 129 5.42 5.69 -13.11
CA PHE A 129 4.20 5.65 -12.30
C PHE A 129 3.44 6.98 -12.34
N LEU A 130 4.15 8.08 -12.56
CA LEU A 130 3.59 9.44 -12.66
C LEU A 130 3.42 9.91 -14.11
N GLU A 131 3.58 9.01 -15.10
CA GLU A 131 3.42 9.36 -16.51
C GLU A 131 2.00 9.89 -16.78
N GLY A 132 1.90 11.08 -17.36
CA GLY A 132 0.64 11.76 -17.63
C GLY A 132 0.09 12.59 -16.45
N ILE A 133 0.83 12.69 -15.35
CA ILE A 133 0.53 13.59 -14.22
C ILE A 133 1.52 14.75 -14.28
N ASP A 134 1.00 15.96 -14.41
CA ASP A 134 1.81 17.18 -14.43
C ASP A 134 2.15 17.65 -13.02
N ASP A 135 3.33 18.24 -12.86
CA ASP A 135 3.70 18.95 -11.66
C ASP A 135 2.71 20.09 -11.40
N GLY A 136 2.35 20.31 -10.13
CA GLY A 136 1.29 21.23 -9.76
C GLY A 136 -0.14 20.72 -9.94
N SER A 137 -0.34 19.47 -10.42
CA SER A 137 -1.67 18.87 -10.51
C SER A 137 -2.36 18.83 -9.14
N TRP A 138 -3.65 19.16 -9.10
CA TRP A 138 -4.44 19.11 -7.87
C TRP A 138 -4.95 17.70 -7.59
N VAL A 139 -4.71 17.24 -6.39
CA VAL A 139 -5.16 15.94 -5.89
C VAL A 139 -5.88 16.07 -4.57
N THR A 140 -6.77 15.14 -4.28
CA THR A 140 -7.36 15.02 -2.95
C THR A 140 -6.49 14.14 -2.09
N LEU A 141 -6.02 14.69 -0.97
CA LEU A 141 -5.25 13.96 0.01
C LEU A 141 -6.13 13.54 1.18
N TYR A 142 -6.03 12.28 1.55
CA TYR A 142 -6.62 11.72 2.77
C TYR A 142 -5.49 11.10 3.57
N THR A 143 -5.17 11.69 4.72
CA THR A 143 -4.15 11.13 5.61
C THR A 143 -4.78 10.68 6.91
N HIS A 144 -4.25 9.62 7.46
CA HIS A 144 -4.52 9.25 8.85
C HIS A 144 -3.74 10.15 9.82
N THR A 145 -4.11 10.09 11.05
CA THR A 145 -3.47 10.85 12.15
C THR A 145 -2.14 10.24 12.51
#